data_3d48f5aba601c7d19890f48fd4316e5a
#
_entry.id   3d48f5aba601c7d19890f48fd4316e5a
#
_cell.length_a   1.000
_cell.length_b   1.000
_cell.length_c   1.000
_cell.angle_alpha   90.00
_cell.angle_beta   90.00
_cell.angle_gamma   90.00
#
_symmetry.space_group_name_H-M   'P 1'
#
loop_
_entity.id
_entity.type
_entity.pdbx_description
1 polymer ?
#
loop_
_entity_poly.entity_id
_entity_poly.type
_entity_poly.pdbx_seq_one_letter_code
_entity_poly.pdbx_strand_id
1 'polypeptide(L)'
;MPNPLRLVISGGGTGGHIFPAVSIAQEVQRRYPEAEIRFIGAQGRMEMERVPAAGYPISGIPIAGFQRKALHKNLSLPLKIWKSLRLVRQHLSAWQPHAVIGTGGYVSGPTLFVAQRMGIPTLIQEQNSFAGWTNRLVSRRAKAICTAYPNMEAVFPAAVTHQTGNPVRPAIAQMLPITEEARRAAKTQLGFDPERKLILVLGGSQGARAINQAVESAETGWRSADHQVLWQCGKFYVEALHARLGEAPGRRIQAFVDDMVQAYTAADIVVSRAGAGTLSELCCAGMASILIPSPNVAEDHQTHNALSLHERGAALHIPESQAFTSLAQTVEDYLAQPEKLEALRSGARALAQPNAASDIVDHLQTLWTWKA
;
A
#
# COMPACT_ATOMS: atom_id res chain seq x y z
N MET A 1 -8.26 -37.87 0.52
CA MET A 1 -7.87 -36.61 -0.13
C MET A 1 -6.69 -36.05 0.64
N PRO A 2 -5.66 -35.50 0.03
CA PRO A 2 -4.61 -34.83 0.78
C PRO A 2 -5.24 -33.67 1.58
N ASN A 3 -4.74 -33.42 2.80
CA ASN A 3 -5.27 -32.32 3.63
C ASN A 3 -5.11 -31.00 2.89
N PRO A 4 -6.11 -30.09 2.89
CA PRO A 4 -6.01 -28.81 2.21
C PRO A 4 -4.84 -27.99 2.75
N LEU A 5 -4.24 -27.15 1.90
CA LEU A 5 -3.19 -26.22 2.30
C LEU A 5 -3.75 -25.23 3.35
N ARG A 6 -3.14 -25.18 4.53
CA ARG A 6 -3.56 -24.28 5.62
C ARG A 6 -2.52 -23.20 5.87
N LEU A 7 -2.92 -21.92 5.73
CA LEU A 7 -2.05 -20.77 5.90
C LEU A 7 -2.60 -19.77 6.90
N VAL A 8 -1.73 -19.25 7.74
CA VAL A 8 -2.03 -18.07 8.55
C VAL A 8 -1.32 -16.85 7.96
N ILE A 9 -2.07 -15.76 7.79
CA ILE A 9 -1.51 -14.47 7.34
C ILE A 9 -1.72 -13.44 8.46
N SER A 10 -0.69 -12.68 8.78
CA SER A 10 -0.74 -11.65 9.82
C SER A 10 -0.14 -10.34 9.34
N GLY A 11 -0.96 -9.32 9.38
CA GLY A 11 -0.58 -7.95 9.02
C GLY A 11 -1.68 -6.98 9.40
N GLY A 12 -1.34 -5.78 9.81
CA GLY A 12 -2.38 -4.86 10.25
C GLY A 12 -1.87 -3.52 10.77
N GLY A 13 -2.79 -2.77 11.35
CA GLY A 13 -2.57 -1.42 11.82
C GLY A 13 -2.78 -0.35 10.75
N THR A 14 -2.44 -0.63 9.50
CA THR A 14 -2.62 0.29 8.35
C THR A 14 -2.98 -0.48 7.08
N GLY A 15 -3.58 0.21 6.11
CA GLY A 15 -3.86 -0.37 4.78
C GLY A 15 -2.61 -0.88 4.06
N GLY A 16 -1.45 -0.25 4.32
CA GLY A 16 -0.16 -0.67 3.73
C GLY A 16 0.26 -2.10 4.08
N HIS A 17 -0.20 -2.64 5.21
CA HIS A 17 0.06 -4.03 5.60
C HIS A 17 -1.11 -4.97 5.29
N ILE A 18 -2.34 -4.44 5.30
CA ILE A 18 -3.56 -5.23 5.10
C ILE A 18 -3.74 -5.61 3.63
N PHE A 19 -3.61 -4.65 2.70
CA PHE A 19 -3.84 -4.91 1.28
C PHE A 19 -2.83 -5.89 0.68
N PRO A 20 -1.51 -5.80 0.94
CA PRO A 20 -0.57 -6.84 0.54
C PRO A 20 -0.92 -8.23 1.08
N ALA A 21 -1.36 -8.31 2.35
CA ALA A 21 -1.79 -9.57 2.96
C ALA A 21 -2.99 -10.19 2.22
N VAL A 22 -3.99 -9.36 1.88
CA VAL A 22 -5.17 -9.80 1.11
C VAL A 22 -4.77 -10.20 -0.31
N SER A 23 -3.90 -9.43 -0.99
CA SER A 23 -3.45 -9.76 -2.35
C SER A 23 -2.68 -11.10 -2.39
N ILE A 24 -1.83 -11.37 -1.38
CA ILE A 24 -1.16 -12.67 -1.27
C ILE A 24 -2.19 -13.79 -1.04
N ALA A 25 -3.18 -13.58 -0.17
CA ALA A 25 -4.24 -14.56 0.08
C ALA A 25 -5.04 -14.87 -1.19
N GLN A 26 -5.40 -13.85 -1.97
CA GLN A 26 -6.11 -14.01 -3.24
C GLN A 26 -5.29 -14.80 -4.27
N GLU A 27 -4.00 -14.53 -4.37
CA GLU A 27 -3.12 -15.28 -5.27
C GLU A 27 -2.94 -16.74 -4.83
N VAL A 28 -2.81 -17.00 -3.53
CA VAL A 28 -2.82 -18.36 -2.99
C VAL A 28 -4.13 -19.07 -3.33
N GLN A 29 -5.29 -18.42 -3.10
CA GLN A 29 -6.60 -19.02 -3.39
C GLN A 29 -6.79 -19.30 -4.89
N ARG A 30 -6.26 -18.41 -5.76
CA ARG A 30 -6.28 -18.61 -7.22
C ARG A 30 -5.49 -19.84 -7.65
N ARG A 31 -4.33 -20.09 -7.04
CA ARG A 31 -3.48 -21.26 -7.36
C ARG A 31 -3.92 -22.54 -6.67
N TYR A 32 -4.46 -22.41 -5.47
CA TYR A 32 -4.91 -23.50 -4.62
C TYR A 32 -6.35 -23.22 -4.15
N PRO A 33 -7.37 -23.51 -5.00
CA PRO A 33 -8.77 -23.22 -4.67
C PRO A 33 -9.24 -23.81 -3.34
N GLU A 34 -8.70 -24.99 -2.95
CA GLU A 34 -9.04 -25.68 -1.70
C GLU A 34 -8.21 -25.19 -0.49
N ALA A 35 -7.34 -24.17 -0.66
CA ALA A 35 -6.54 -23.68 0.44
C ALA A 35 -7.41 -23.03 1.52
N GLU A 36 -7.15 -23.36 2.76
CA GLU A 36 -7.75 -22.73 3.93
C GLU A 36 -6.84 -21.61 4.43
N ILE A 37 -7.32 -20.37 4.36
CA ILE A 37 -6.56 -19.19 4.78
C ILE A 37 -7.25 -18.53 5.95
N ARG A 38 -6.51 -18.28 7.04
CA ARG A 38 -6.97 -17.53 8.20
C ARG A 38 -6.07 -16.36 8.50
N PHE A 39 -6.64 -15.28 9.00
CA PHE A 39 -5.87 -14.10 9.39
C PHE A 39 -5.77 -13.97 10.90
N ILE A 40 -4.67 -13.34 11.35
CA ILE A 40 -4.50 -12.87 12.73
C ILE A 40 -4.23 -11.36 12.67
N GLY A 41 -5.11 -10.58 13.30
CA GLY A 41 -5.08 -9.11 13.32
C GLY A 41 -5.15 -8.55 14.74
N ALA A 42 -4.97 -7.23 14.89
CA ALA A 42 -5.13 -6.53 16.16
C ALA A 42 -6.60 -6.17 16.40
N GLN A 43 -7.11 -6.45 17.59
CA GLN A 43 -8.49 -6.12 17.98
C GLN A 43 -8.78 -4.64 17.84
N GLY A 44 -9.98 -4.31 17.30
CA GLY A 44 -10.46 -2.94 17.12
C GLY A 44 -9.68 -2.12 16.08
N ARG A 45 -9.03 -2.77 15.14
CA ARG A 45 -8.29 -2.14 14.04
C ARG A 45 -8.94 -2.43 12.69
N MET A 46 -8.50 -1.69 11.68
CA MET A 46 -9.04 -1.72 10.31
C MET A 46 -9.06 -3.14 9.71
N GLU A 47 -8.08 -3.97 10.03
CA GLU A 47 -8.02 -5.36 9.54
C GLU A 47 -9.23 -6.19 9.96
N MET A 48 -9.81 -5.91 11.14
CA MET A 48 -10.99 -6.63 11.62
C MET A 48 -12.26 -6.40 10.78
N GLU A 49 -12.27 -5.36 9.96
CA GLU A 49 -13.35 -5.04 9.01
C GLU A 49 -12.96 -5.41 7.56
N ARG A 50 -11.72 -5.05 7.16
CA ARG A 50 -11.27 -5.16 5.77
C ARG A 50 -10.98 -6.59 5.34
N VAL A 51 -10.47 -7.43 6.24
CA VAL A 51 -10.18 -8.84 5.93
C VAL A 51 -11.46 -9.65 5.75
N PRO A 52 -12.48 -9.56 6.64
CA PRO A 52 -13.78 -10.20 6.38
C PRO A 52 -14.49 -9.68 5.14
N ALA A 53 -14.40 -8.38 4.84
CA ALA A 53 -14.94 -7.81 3.60
C ALA A 53 -14.27 -8.38 2.34
N ALA A 54 -13.03 -8.88 2.45
CA ALA A 54 -12.32 -9.60 1.39
C ALA A 54 -12.61 -11.11 1.37
N GLY A 55 -13.50 -11.62 2.24
CA GLY A 55 -13.92 -13.03 2.27
C GLY A 55 -13.09 -13.95 3.17
N TYR A 56 -12.19 -13.43 4.00
CA TYR A 56 -11.32 -14.25 4.84
C TYR A 56 -11.67 -14.17 6.33
N PRO A 57 -11.62 -15.31 7.06
CA PRO A 57 -11.78 -15.31 8.51
C PRO A 57 -10.56 -14.69 9.21
N ILE A 58 -10.82 -13.90 10.25
CA ILE A 58 -9.79 -13.24 11.05
C ILE A 58 -10.00 -13.45 12.54
N SER A 59 -8.91 -13.69 13.27
CA SER A 59 -8.87 -13.74 14.74
C SER A 59 -8.14 -12.53 15.29
N GLY A 60 -8.75 -11.82 16.24
CA GLY A 60 -8.17 -10.62 16.84
C GLY A 60 -7.34 -10.92 18.09
N ILE A 61 -6.11 -10.38 18.18
CA ILE A 61 -5.28 -10.42 19.40
C ILE A 61 -5.18 -9.03 20.05
N PRO A 62 -5.04 -8.95 21.39
CA PRO A 62 -5.05 -7.68 22.14
C PRO A 62 -3.70 -6.95 22.09
N ILE A 63 -3.11 -6.84 20.90
CA ILE A 63 -1.82 -6.17 20.72
C ILE A 63 -2.02 -4.69 20.36
N ALA A 64 -1.08 -3.84 20.76
CA ALA A 64 -1.06 -2.43 20.39
C ALA A 64 0.36 -2.00 20.04
N GLY A 65 0.46 -1.02 19.14
CA GLY A 65 1.74 -0.38 18.83
C GLY A 65 2.25 0.48 19.98
N PHE A 66 3.57 0.61 20.09
CA PHE A 66 4.22 1.47 21.07
C PHE A 66 3.86 2.93 20.86
N GLN A 67 3.34 3.60 21.89
CA GLN A 67 2.88 4.99 21.83
C GLN A 67 3.98 5.95 22.26
N ARG A 68 4.70 6.54 21.31
CA ARG A 68 5.83 7.47 21.58
C ARG A 68 5.38 8.76 22.28
N LYS A 69 4.18 9.27 21.96
CA LYS A 69 3.64 10.53 22.53
C LYS A 69 2.87 10.37 23.85
N ALA A 70 2.62 9.14 24.30
CA ALA A 70 1.84 8.83 25.50
C ALA A 70 2.43 7.62 26.23
N LEU A 71 3.61 7.79 26.82
CA LEU A 71 4.39 6.71 27.43
C LEU A 71 3.63 5.94 28.51
N HIS A 72 2.77 6.61 29.29
CA HIS A 72 1.93 5.98 30.33
C HIS A 72 0.98 4.90 29.74
N LYS A 73 0.54 5.05 28.49
CA LYS A 73 -0.31 4.03 27.82
C LYS A 73 0.45 2.74 27.47
N ASN A 74 1.78 2.76 27.55
CA ASN A 74 2.61 1.58 27.31
C ASN A 74 2.75 0.68 28.54
N LEU A 75 2.31 1.09 29.72
CA LEU A 75 2.39 0.28 30.95
C LEU A 75 1.65 -1.06 30.81
N SER A 76 0.57 -1.10 30.04
CA SER A 76 -0.17 -2.34 29.75
C SER A 76 0.43 -3.18 28.62
N LEU A 77 1.44 -2.68 27.91
CA LEU A 77 2.00 -3.32 26.71
C LEU A 77 2.63 -4.69 26.99
N PRO A 78 3.42 -4.90 28.07
CA PRO A 78 3.96 -6.22 28.39
C PRO A 78 2.86 -7.28 28.58
N LEU A 79 1.79 -6.94 29.31
CA LEU A 79 0.66 -7.84 29.51
C LEU A 79 -0.08 -8.13 28.21
N LYS A 80 -0.27 -7.14 27.34
CA LYS A 80 -0.86 -7.32 26.02
C LYS A 80 -0.01 -8.21 25.14
N ILE A 81 1.31 -8.03 25.13
CA ILE A 81 2.24 -8.89 24.40
C ILE A 81 2.12 -10.34 24.91
N TRP A 82 2.19 -10.56 26.22
CA TRP A 82 2.07 -11.90 26.79
C TRP A 82 0.74 -12.58 26.44
N LYS A 83 -0.39 -11.88 26.58
CA LYS A 83 -1.71 -12.38 26.18
C LYS A 83 -1.75 -12.70 24.68
N SER A 84 -1.18 -11.83 23.84
CA SER A 84 -1.14 -12.04 22.38
C SER A 84 -0.31 -13.28 22.01
N LEU A 85 0.87 -13.47 22.62
CA LEU A 85 1.69 -14.66 22.39
C LEU A 85 0.94 -15.95 22.76
N ARG A 86 0.24 -15.94 23.91
CA ARG A 86 -0.56 -17.09 24.36
C ARG A 86 -1.72 -17.40 23.39
N LEU A 87 -2.48 -16.39 22.98
CA LEU A 87 -3.59 -16.54 22.03
C LEU A 87 -3.11 -17.03 20.66
N VAL A 88 -2.05 -16.45 20.14
CA VAL A 88 -1.43 -16.89 18.88
C VAL A 88 -1.04 -18.37 18.99
N ARG A 89 -0.38 -18.78 20.07
CA ARG A 89 0.00 -20.18 20.30
C ARG A 89 -1.23 -21.09 20.29
N GLN A 90 -2.32 -20.71 20.95
CA GLN A 90 -3.58 -21.47 20.94
C GLN A 90 -4.15 -21.61 19.55
N HIS A 91 -4.23 -20.51 18.77
CA HIS A 91 -4.72 -20.54 17.39
C HIS A 91 -3.86 -21.44 16.48
N LEU A 92 -2.52 -21.29 16.54
CA LEU A 92 -1.62 -22.08 15.71
C LEU A 92 -1.60 -23.56 16.11
N SER A 93 -1.65 -23.89 17.42
CA SER A 93 -1.72 -25.27 17.88
C SER A 93 -3.01 -25.98 17.50
N ALA A 94 -4.14 -25.27 17.57
CA ALA A 94 -5.45 -25.84 17.24
C ALA A 94 -5.62 -26.07 15.73
N TRP A 95 -5.06 -25.18 14.90
CA TRP A 95 -5.28 -25.23 13.46
C TRP A 95 -4.13 -25.84 12.66
N GLN A 96 -2.91 -25.88 13.23
CA GLN A 96 -1.72 -26.48 12.63
C GLN A 96 -1.46 -26.02 11.18
N PRO A 97 -1.21 -24.71 10.93
CA PRO A 97 -0.93 -24.23 9.57
C PRO A 97 0.39 -24.77 9.05
N HIS A 98 0.47 -24.96 7.72
CA HIS A 98 1.70 -25.39 7.03
C HIS A 98 2.75 -24.26 6.96
N ALA A 99 2.30 -23.00 6.90
CA ALA A 99 3.18 -21.83 6.94
C ALA A 99 2.44 -20.62 7.52
N VAL A 100 3.22 -19.62 7.99
CA VAL A 100 2.73 -18.33 8.47
C VAL A 100 3.39 -17.20 7.70
N ILE A 101 2.58 -16.28 7.18
CA ILE A 101 3.01 -15.11 6.42
C ILE A 101 2.84 -13.86 7.27
N GLY A 102 3.86 -13.03 7.37
CA GLY A 102 3.80 -11.72 8.01
C GLY A 102 4.01 -10.60 7.01
N THR A 103 3.03 -9.68 6.91
CA THR A 103 3.13 -8.51 6.04
C THR A 103 3.43 -7.22 6.80
N GLY A 104 3.84 -7.33 8.07
CA GLY A 104 4.25 -6.18 8.87
C GLY A 104 3.16 -5.63 9.80
N GLY A 105 3.48 -4.49 10.40
CA GLY A 105 2.75 -3.97 11.54
C GLY A 105 3.08 -4.70 12.84
N TYR A 106 2.69 -4.09 13.96
CA TYR A 106 3.00 -4.65 15.28
C TYR A 106 2.29 -5.99 15.57
N VAL A 107 1.25 -6.35 14.83
CA VAL A 107 0.49 -7.60 14.99
C VAL A 107 1.22 -8.80 14.39
N SER A 108 1.99 -8.61 13.32
CA SER A 108 2.74 -9.72 12.69
C SER A 108 3.87 -10.24 13.57
N GLY A 109 4.47 -9.38 14.42
CA GLY A 109 5.58 -9.76 15.31
C GLY A 109 5.27 -10.93 16.22
N PRO A 110 4.28 -10.85 17.11
CA PRO A 110 3.87 -11.97 17.97
C PRO A 110 3.49 -13.22 17.18
N THR A 111 2.82 -13.05 16.03
CA THR A 111 2.38 -14.18 15.20
C THR A 111 3.56 -14.93 14.62
N LEU A 112 4.49 -14.23 13.95
CA LEU A 112 5.69 -14.83 13.38
C LEU A 112 6.62 -15.42 14.47
N PHE A 113 6.80 -14.68 15.57
CA PHE A 113 7.64 -15.14 16.68
C PHE A 113 7.15 -16.48 17.25
N VAL A 114 5.86 -16.62 17.49
CA VAL A 114 5.29 -17.87 18.02
C VAL A 114 5.38 -18.98 16.99
N ALA A 115 5.05 -18.71 15.72
CA ALA A 115 5.17 -19.69 14.62
C ALA A 115 6.59 -20.26 14.54
N GLN A 116 7.61 -19.38 14.55
CA GLN A 116 9.02 -19.77 14.54
C GLN A 116 9.44 -20.61 15.77
N ARG A 117 8.87 -20.31 16.95
CA ARG A 117 9.11 -21.10 18.17
C ARG A 117 8.43 -22.48 18.15
N MET A 118 7.36 -22.60 17.36
CA MET A 118 6.65 -23.87 17.14
C MET A 118 7.23 -24.67 15.96
N GLY A 119 8.27 -24.18 15.29
CA GLY A 119 8.85 -24.84 14.12
C GLY A 119 8.05 -24.68 12.84
N ILE A 120 7.02 -23.83 12.82
CA ILE A 120 6.21 -23.55 11.63
C ILE A 120 7.01 -22.61 10.72
N PRO A 121 7.19 -22.94 9.41
CA PRO A 121 7.87 -22.07 8.46
C PRO A 121 7.22 -20.70 8.36
N THR A 122 8.03 -19.64 8.25
CA THR A 122 7.52 -18.27 8.13
C THR A 122 8.08 -17.57 6.90
N LEU A 123 7.22 -16.80 6.23
CA LEU A 123 7.57 -15.84 5.19
C LEU A 123 7.29 -14.43 5.68
N ILE A 124 8.21 -13.50 5.43
CA ILE A 124 8.04 -12.07 5.68
C ILE A 124 7.89 -11.35 4.35
N GLN A 125 6.93 -10.44 4.24
CA GLN A 125 6.84 -9.47 3.15
C GLN A 125 7.09 -8.07 3.71
N GLU A 126 8.12 -7.37 3.18
CA GLU A 126 8.46 -5.99 3.54
C GLU A 126 8.11 -5.04 2.40
N GLN A 127 7.25 -4.07 2.69
CA GLN A 127 6.69 -3.17 1.69
C GLN A 127 7.52 -1.92 1.44
N ASN A 128 8.32 -1.50 2.42
CA ASN A 128 8.99 -0.21 2.41
C ASN A 128 10.47 -0.34 2.04
N SER A 129 11.04 0.74 1.54
CA SER A 129 12.49 0.84 1.29
C SER A 129 13.32 0.85 2.58
N PHE A 130 12.68 1.10 3.72
CA PHE A 130 13.25 0.99 5.05
C PHE A 130 12.52 -0.06 5.85
N ALA A 131 13.25 -1.10 6.30
CA ALA A 131 12.65 -2.25 6.97
C ALA A 131 12.06 -1.90 8.34
N GLY A 132 10.81 -2.27 8.57
CA GLY A 132 10.13 -2.08 9.84
C GLY A 132 10.77 -2.90 10.98
N TRP A 133 10.80 -2.33 12.18
CA TRP A 133 11.43 -2.93 13.37
C TRP A 133 10.94 -4.35 13.64
N THR A 134 9.65 -4.58 13.47
CA THR A 134 9.03 -5.89 13.69
C THR A 134 9.61 -6.94 12.73
N ASN A 135 9.69 -6.63 11.44
CA ASN A 135 10.23 -7.53 10.43
C ASN A 135 11.71 -7.81 10.67
N ARG A 136 12.50 -6.79 11.05
CA ARG A 136 13.91 -6.96 11.42
C ARG A 136 14.09 -7.92 12.59
N LEU A 137 13.26 -7.82 13.64
CA LEU A 137 13.34 -8.67 14.82
C LEU A 137 13.12 -10.16 14.52
N VAL A 138 12.16 -10.47 13.63
CA VAL A 138 11.79 -11.86 13.31
C VAL A 138 12.48 -12.40 12.06
N SER A 139 13.28 -11.60 11.35
CA SER A 139 13.91 -11.96 10.08
C SER A 139 14.87 -13.15 10.17
N ARG A 140 15.65 -13.23 11.25
CA ARG A 140 16.73 -14.23 11.42
C ARG A 140 16.26 -15.68 11.36
N ARG A 141 14.98 -15.94 11.63
CA ARG A 141 14.39 -17.28 11.61
C ARG A 141 13.35 -17.46 10.50
N ALA A 142 13.15 -16.43 9.69
CA ALA A 142 12.30 -16.54 8.51
C ALA A 142 12.93 -17.48 7.48
N LYS A 143 12.11 -18.21 6.78
CA LYS A 143 12.53 -19.12 5.70
C LYS A 143 12.54 -18.43 4.35
N ALA A 144 11.75 -17.38 4.19
CA ALA A 144 11.78 -16.48 3.03
C ALA A 144 11.44 -15.04 3.47
N ILE A 145 12.07 -14.07 2.85
CA ILE A 145 11.81 -12.64 3.04
C ILE A 145 11.65 -12.03 1.66
N CYS A 146 10.44 -11.59 1.34
CA CYS A 146 10.09 -10.95 0.08
C CYS A 146 10.08 -9.44 0.29
N THR A 147 10.88 -8.71 -0.48
CA THR A 147 11.06 -7.25 -0.33
C THR A 147 10.55 -6.51 -1.56
N ALA A 148 10.00 -5.32 -1.34
CA ALA A 148 9.55 -4.47 -2.45
C ALA A 148 10.71 -3.73 -3.12
N TYR A 149 11.77 -3.43 -2.37
CA TYR A 149 12.90 -2.64 -2.81
C TYR A 149 14.19 -3.48 -2.83
N PRO A 150 15.16 -3.13 -3.68
CA PRO A 150 16.48 -3.77 -3.72
C PRO A 150 17.33 -3.42 -2.50
N ASN A 151 18.49 -4.08 -2.38
CA ASN A 151 19.53 -3.81 -1.39
C ASN A 151 19.09 -4.00 0.07
N MET A 152 18.07 -4.86 0.30
CA MET A 152 17.58 -5.16 1.65
C MET A 152 18.44 -6.21 2.38
N GLU A 153 19.40 -6.81 1.71
CA GLU A 153 20.39 -7.77 2.25
C GLU A 153 21.30 -7.14 3.30
N ALA A 154 21.42 -5.81 3.31
CA ALA A 154 22.12 -5.08 4.38
C ALA A 154 21.38 -5.16 5.73
N VAL A 155 20.09 -5.48 5.70
CA VAL A 155 19.20 -5.49 6.88
C VAL A 155 18.68 -6.88 7.19
N PHE A 156 18.43 -7.69 6.18
CA PHE A 156 17.90 -9.05 6.27
C PHE A 156 18.94 -10.09 5.87
N PRO A 157 18.80 -11.37 6.32
CA PRO A 157 19.72 -12.44 5.90
C PRO A 157 19.66 -12.66 4.38
N ALA A 158 20.77 -12.41 3.68
CA ALA A 158 20.84 -12.45 2.21
C ALA A 158 20.36 -13.77 1.59
N ALA A 159 20.69 -14.91 2.23
CA ALA A 159 20.37 -16.25 1.72
C ALA A 159 18.86 -16.53 1.57
N VAL A 160 17.99 -15.75 2.21
CA VAL A 160 16.51 -15.94 2.20
C VAL A 160 15.77 -14.67 1.81
N THR A 161 16.49 -13.65 1.35
CA THR A 161 15.91 -12.35 0.93
C THR A 161 15.79 -12.30 -0.58
N HIS A 162 14.59 -12.00 -1.06
CA HIS A 162 14.24 -11.98 -2.49
C HIS A 162 13.49 -10.68 -2.80
N GLN A 163 13.92 -9.98 -3.82
CA GLN A 163 13.18 -8.81 -4.31
C GLN A 163 12.03 -9.30 -5.20
N THR A 164 10.80 -9.17 -4.73
CA THR A 164 9.57 -9.58 -5.44
C THR A 164 8.67 -8.41 -5.81
N GLY A 165 8.87 -7.25 -5.18
CA GLY A 165 7.92 -6.15 -5.26
C GLY A 165 6.82 -6.21 -4.19
N ASN A 166 5.91 -5.23 -4.25
CA ASN A 166 4.70 -5.23 -3.43
C ASN A 166 3.52 -5.81 -4.20
N PRO A 167 2.75 -6.72 -3.59
CA PRO A 167 1.49 -7.16 -4.18
C PRO A 167 0.53 -5.98 -4.39
N VAL A 168 0.09 -5.80 -5.61
CA VAL A 168 -0.94 -4.83 -5.98
C VAL A 168 -2.19 -5.57 -6.42
N ARG A 169 -3.32 -4.84 -6.49
CA ARG A 169 -4.58 -5.40 -6.97
C ARG A 169 -4.40 -5.93 -8.40
N PRO A 170 -4.88 -7.15 -8.73
CA PRO A 170 -4.70 -7.72 -10.07
C PRO A 170 -5.17 -6.81 -11.20
N ALA A 171 -6.29 -6.10 -11.02
CA ALA A 171 -6.82 -5.18 -11.99
C ALA A 171 -5.87 -4.00 -12.30
N ILE A 172 -5.06 -3.55 -11.33
CA ILE A 172 -4.04 -2.51 -11.55
C ILE A 172 -2.77 -3.10 -12.15
N ALA A 173 -2.35 -4.28 -11.71
CA ALA A 173 -1.18 -4.96 -12.27
C ALA A 173 -1.31 -5.21 -13.79
N GLN A 174 -2.53 -5.35 -14.30
CA GLN A 174 -2.84 -5.65 -15.69
C GLN A 174 -3.20 -4.41 -16.54
N MET A 175 -3.11 -3.19 -15.98
CA MET A 175 -3.56 -1.96 -16.68
C MET A 175 -2.70 -1.55 -17.88
N LEU A 176 -1.45 -1.95 -17.96
CA LEU A 176 -0.55 -1.51 -19.04
C LEU A 176 -0.77 -2.28 -20.35
N PRO A 177 -0.64 -1.56 -21.49
CA PRO A 177 -0.42 -0.13 -21.68
C PRO A 177 -1.72 0.69 -21.66
N ILE A 178 -1.69 1.89 -21.07
CA ILE A 178 -2.82 2.85 -21.14
C ILE A 178 -2.67 3.65 -22.44
N THR A 179 -3.60 3.48 -23.38
CA THR A 179 -3.64 4.25 -24.62
C THR A 179 -4.33 5.61 -24.43
N GLU A 180 -4.06 6.59 -25.30
CA GLU A 180 -4.76 7.88 -25.25
C GLU A 180 -6.27 7.74 -25.48
N GLU A 181 -6.69 6.78 -26.31
CA GLU A 181 -8.10 6.46 -26.50
C GLU A 181 -8.76 5.96 -25.21
N ALA A 182 -8.10 5.03 -24.51
CA ALA A 182 -8.56 4.54 -23.21
C ALA A 182 -8.64 5.67 -22.17
N ARG A 183 -7.67 6.60 -22.18
CA ARG A 183 -7.64 7.77 -21.30
C ARG A 183 -8.83 8.69 -21.56
N ARG A 184 -9.10 9.03 -22.81
CA ARG A 184 -10.25 9.85 -23.21
C ARG A 184 -11.57 9.18 -22.83
N ALA A 185 -11.73 7.90 -23.11
CA ALA A 185 -12.91 7.13 -22.73
C ALA A 185 -13.15 7.13 -21.22
N ALA A 186 -12.09 6.92 -20.41
CA ALA A 186 -12.18 6.94 -18.96
C ALA A 186 -12.54 8.33 -18.40
N LYS A 187 -12.00 9.42 -18.98
CA LYS A 187 -12.41 10.80 -18.65
C LYS A 187 -13.90 11.01 -18.88
N THR A 188 -14.39 10.63 -20.07
CA THR A 188 -15.82 10.74 -20.43
C THR A 188 -16.70 9.95 -19.47
N GLN A 189 -16.35 8.71 -19.12
CA GLN A 189 -17.09 7.88 -18.17
C GLN A 189 -17.11 8.49 -16.76
N LEU A 190 -16.04 9.18 -16.37
CA LEU A 190 -15.98 9.94 -15.11
C LEU A 190 -16.71 11.30 -15.20
N GLY A 191 -17.27 11.67 -16.36
CA GLY A 191 -17.96 12.95 -16.58
C GLY A 191 -17.01 14.15 -16.70
N PHE A 192 -15.78 13.91 -17.10
CA PHE A 192 -14.79 14.92 -17.47
C PHE A 192 -14.69 15.09 -18.98
N ASP A 193 -14.19 16.23 -19.41
CA ASP A 193 -13.89 16.50 -20.81
C ASP A 193 -12.69 15.63 -21.25
N PRO A 194 -12.83 14.83 -22.33
CA PRO A 194 -11.76 13.93 -22.78
C PRO A 194 -10.51 14.66 -23.29
N GLU A 195 -10.66 15.90 -23.78
CA GLU A 195 -9.56 16.66 -24.41
C GLU A 195 -8.72 17.44 -23.37
N ARG A 196 -9.27 17.70 -22.18
CA ARG A 196 -8.62 18.46 -21.12
C ARG A 196 -7.76 17.56 -20.25
N LYS A 197 -6.65 18.10 -19.72
CA LYS A 197 -5.78 17.37 -18.79
C LYS A 197 -6.47 17.12 -17.44
N LEU A 198 -6.33 15.92 -16.88
CA LEU A 198 -6.91 15.53 -15.61
C LEU A 198 -5.82 15.30 -14.55
N ILE A 199 -5.89 16.06 -13.47
CA ILE A 199 -5.06 15.93 -12.27
C ILE A 199 -5.81 15.05 -11.28
N LEU A 200 -5.25 13.89 -10.94
CA LEU A 200 -5.77 13.00 -9.90
C LEU A 200 -5.05 13.29 -8.58
N VAL A 201 -5.80 13.64 -7.55
CA VAL A 201 -5.25 13.91 -6.21
C VAL A 201 -5.70 12.82 -5.25
N LEU A 202 -4.75 12.14 -4.58
CA LEU A 202 -4.99 11.05 -3.65
C LEU A 202 -4.49 11.39 -2.24
N GLY A 203 -5.38 11.89 -1.40
CA GLY A 203 -5.10 12.16 0.02
C GLY A 203 -5.11 10.92 0.92
N GLY A 204 -5.48 9.75 0.38
CA GLY A 204 -5.74 8.53 1.15
C GLY A 204 -7.13 8.53 1.82
N SER A 205 -7.54 7.40 2.41
CA SER A 205 -8.90 7.21 2.95
C SER A 205 -9.26 8.15 4.10
N GLN A 206 -8.29 8.59 4.88
CA GLN A 206 -8.48 9.55 5.98
C GLN A 206 -8.25 11.01 5.54
N GLY A 207 -7.64 11.19 4.37
CA GLY A 207 -7.22 12.48 3.86
C GLY A 207 -5.82 12.90 4.33
N ALA A 208 -5.25 13.87 3.61
CA ALA A 208 -3.93 14.44 3.88
C ALA A 208 -4.05 15.97 3.94
N ARG A 209 -4.02 16.52 5.16
CA ARG A 209 -4.25 17.95 5.39
C ARG A 209 -3.38 18.85 4.50
N ALA A 210 -2.08 18.60 4.46
CA ALA A 210 -1.15 19.40 3.69
C ALA A 210 -1.42 19.34 2.17
N ILE A 211 -1.72 18.13 1.65
CA ILE A 211 -2.12 17.99 0.24
C ILE A 211 -3.43 18.74 0.00
N ASN A 212 -4.44 18.55 0.86
CA ASN A 212 -5.72 19.24 0.70
C ASN A 212 -5.58 20.76 0.69
N GLN A 213 -4.76 21.33 1.58
CA GLN A 213 -4.51 22.78 1.61
C GLN A 213 -3.76 23.26 0.36
N ALA A 214 -2.77 22.52 -0.12
CA ALA A 214 -2.03 22.87 -1.33
C ALA A 214 -2.94 22.80 -2.58
N VAL A 215 -3.76 21.77 -2.68
CA VAL A 215 -4.72 21.61 -3.80
C VAL A 215 -5.82 22.66 -3.75
N GLU A 216 -6.36 22.98 -2.57
CA GLU A 216 -7.36 24.05 -2.39
C GLU A 216 -6.85 25.41 -2.87
N SER A 217 -5.56 25.68 -2.65
CA SER A 217 -4.91 26.93 -3.14
C SER A 217 -4.65 26.90 -4.66
N ALA A 218 -4.39 25.74 -5.23
CA ALA A 218 -3.96 25.60 -6.62
C ALA A 218 -5.12 25.37 -7.62
N GLU A 219 -6.21 24.73 -7.21
CA GLU A 219 -7.23 24.16 -8.10
C GLU A 219 -7.94 25.19 -8.98
N THR A 220 -8.13 26.42 -8.49
CA THR A 220 -8.73 27.49 -9.28
C THR A 220 -7.80 27.91 -10.43
N GLY A 221 -6.48 28.02 -10.17
CA GLY A 221 -5.48 28.28 -11.21
C GLY A 221 -5.45 27.19 -12.26
N TRP A 222 -5.39 25.94 -11.82
CA TRP A 222 -5.41 24.79 -12.75
C TRP A 222 -6.65 24.77 -13.66
N ARG A 223 -7.84 25.05 -13.10
CA ARG A 223 -9.07 25.10 -13.91
C ARG A 223 -9.08 26.30 -14.87
N SER A 224 -8.49 27.43 -14.46
CA SER A 224 -8.33 28.59 -15.35
C SER A 224 -7.32 28.31 -16.48
N ALA A 225 -6.35 27.41 -16.25
CA ALA A 225 -5.43 26.89 -17.27
C ALA A 225 -6.00 25.69 -18.06
N ASP A 226 -7.30 25.52 -18.04
CA ASP A 226 -8.06 24.48 -18.77
C ASP A 226 -7.76 23.04 -18.30
N HIS A 227 -7.35 22.84 -17.06
CA HIS A 227 -7.19 21.51 -16.45
C HIS A 227 -8.40 21.10 -15.62
N GLN A 228 -8.51 19.81 -15.34
CA GLN A 228 -9.57 19.22 -14.53
C GLN A 228 -8.98 18.51 -13.32
N VAL A 229 -9.76 18.37 -12.25
CA VAL A 229 -9.28 17.81 -10.98
C VAL A 229 -10.26 16.76 -10.46
N LEU A 230 -9.78 15.52 -10.30
CA LEU A 230 -10.43 14.49 -9.50
C LEU A 230 -9.70 14.41 -8.14
N TRP A 231 -10.40 14.78 -7.08
CA TRP A 231 -9.78 14.99 -5.78
C TRP A 231 -10.37 14.09 -4.69
N GLN A 232 -9.62 13.05 -4.30
CA GLN A 232 -9.88 12.26 -3.10
C GLN A 232 -9.31 12.98 -1.89
N CYS A 233 -10.13 13.72 -1.18
CA CYS A 233 -9.71 14.52 -0.03
C CYS A 233 -9.72 13.77 1.31
N GLY A 234 -10.38 12.60 1.37
CA GLY A 234 -10.58 11.81 2.58
C GLY A 234 -11.84 12.17 3.36
N LYS A 235 -12.36 11.20 4.09
CA LYS A 235 -13.67 11.28 4.79
C LYS A 235 -13.79 12.44 5.81
N PHE A 236 -12.67 12.87 6.38
CA PHE A 236 -12.69 13.95 7.39
C PHE A 236 -12.72 15.36 6.79
N TYR A 237 -12.54 15.50 5.47
CA TYR A 237 -12.39 16.81 4.82
C TYR A 237 -13.48 17.10 3.79
N VAL A 238 -14.18 16.09 3.30
CA VAL A 238 -15.10 16.21 2.17
C VAL A 238 -16.22 17.20 2.41
N GLU A 239 -16.89 17.14 3.55
CA GLU A 239 -17.99 18.06 3.88
C GLU A 239 -17.51 19.50 3.99
N ALA A 240 -16.39 19.74 4.69
CA ALA A 240 -15.83 21.07 4.86
C ALA A 240 -15.32 21.67 3.53
N LEU A 241 -14.77 20.85 2.64
CA LEU A 241 -14.33 21.30 1.31
C LEU A 241 -15.53 21.62 0.41
N HIS A 242 -16.58 20.79 0.41
CA HIS A 242 -17.81 21.11 -0.32
C HIS A 242 -18.47 22.39 0.18
N ALA A 243 -18.53 22.62 1.50
CA ALA A 243 -19.10 23.84 2.06
C ALA A 243 -18.33 25.10 1.66
N ARG A 244 -16.99 25.03 1.54
CA ARG A 244 -16.15 26.19 1.16
C ARG A 244 -16.09 26.43 -0.35
N LEU A 245 -15.99 25.35 -1.12
CA LEU A 245 -15.67 25.46 -2.55
C LEU A 245 -16.91 25.29 -3.45
N GLY A 246 -18.00 24.70 -2.94
CA GLY A 246 -19.18 24.38 -3.72
C GLY A 246 -18.91 23.41 -4.87
N GLU A 247 -19.80 23.37 -5.83
CA GLU A 247 -19.62 22.63 -7.09
C GLU A 247 -18.99 23.55 -8.15
N ALA A 248 -18.14 22.97 -8.99
CA ALA A 248 -17.56 23.71 -10.12
C ALA A 248 -17.28 22.78 -11.29
N PRO A 249 -17.47 23.25 -12.56
CA PRO A 249 -17.12 22.49 -13.75
C PRO A 249 -15.63 22.08 -13.72
N GLY A 250 -15.34 20.85 -14.14
CA GLY A 250 -13.97 20.33 -14.20
C GLY A 250 -13.35 19.98 -12.84
N ARG A 251 -14.11 20.10 -11.74
CA ARG A 251 -13.67 19.66 -10.40
C ARG A 251 -14.65 18.66 -9.79
N ARG A 252 -14.13 17.54 -9.31
CA ARG A 252 -14.87 16.57 -8.50
C ARG A 252 -14.11 16.31 -7.20
N ILE A 253 -14.73 16.64 -6.07
CA ILE A 253 -14.21 16.38 -4.73
C ILE A 253 -14.98 15.19 -4.15
N GLN A 254 -14.28 14.20 -3.61
CA GLN A 254 -14.92 13.04 -2.98
C GLN A 254 -14.07 12.50 -1.83
N ALA A 255 -14.75 11.83 -0.90
CA ALA A 255 -14.10 11.23 0.26
C ALA A 255 -13.14 10.11 -0.15
N PHE A 256 -13.56 9.29 -1.12
CA PHE A 256 -12.84 8.12 -1.58
C PHE A 256 -13.12 7.86 -3.06
N VAL A 257 -12.10 7.38 -3.78
CA VAL A 257 -12.20 6.90 -5.17
C VAL A 257 -12.31 5.38 -5.13
N ASP A 258 -13.46 4.84 -5.52
CA ASP A 258 -13.71 3.39 -5.48
C ASP A 258 -13.05 2.67 -6.66
N ASP A 259 -13.23 3.20 -7.87
CA ASP A 259 -12.64 2.64 -9.08
C ASP A 259 -11.29 3.32 -9.39
N MET A 260 -10.24 2.78 -8.79
CA MET A 260 -8.87 3.27 -9.03
C MET A 260 -8.34 2.91 -10.41
N VAL A 261 -8.82 1.85 -11.06
CA VAL A 261 -8.44 1.49 -12.43
C VAL A 261 -8.90 2.59 -13.38
N GLN A 262 -10.17 2.99 -13.26
CA GLN A 262 -10.73 4.06 -14.06
C GLN A 262 -10.04 5.41 -13.79
N ALA A 263 -9.79 5.72 -12.49
CA ALA A 263 -9.14 6.96 -12.10
C ALA A 263 -7.69 7.08 -12.62
N TYR A 264 -6.90 6.01 -12.52
CA TYR A 264 -5.54 5.99 -13.08
C TYR A 264 -5.58 6.06 -14.61
N THR A 265 -6.50 5.33 -15.25
CA THR A 265 -6.62 5.38 -16.72
C THR A 265 -6.94 6.79 -17.21
N ALA A 266 -7.81 7.53 -16.52
CA ALA A 266 -8.21 8.88 -16.89
C ALA A 266 -7.14 9.95 -16.62
N ALA A 267 -6.26 9.74 -15.61
CA ALA A 267 -5.35 10.75 -15.11
C ALA A 267 -4.16 11.01 -16.05
N ASP A 268 -3.80 12.28 -16.23
CA ASP A 268 -2.57 12.71 -16.90
C ASP A 268 -1.40 12.78 -15.92
N ILE A 269 -1.66 13.23 -14.69
CA ILE A 269 -0.69 13.30 -13.59
C ILE A 269 -1.38 12.97 -12.26
N VAL A 270 -0.64 12.37 -11.33
CA VAL A 270 -1.15 11.99 -10.00
C VAL A 270 -0.39 12.73 -8.90
N VAL A 271 -1.10 13.34 -7.96
CA VAL A 271 -0.54 13.90 -6.73
C VAL A 271 -0.93 13.01 -5.57
N SER A 272 0.04 12.47 -4.82
CA SER A 272 -0.31 11.53 -3.74
C SER A 272 0.68 11.54 -2.57
N ARG A 273 0.27 10.87 -1.46
CA ARG A 273 1.20 10.41 -0.43
C ARG A 273 2.09 9.28 -0.97
N ALA A 274 3.27 9.10 -0.33
CA ALA A 274 4.23 8.06 -0.70
C ALA A 274 4.07 6.76 0.12
N GLY A 275 2.84 6.30 0.28
CA GLY A 275 2.57 4.97 0.87
C GLY A 275 3.01 3.85 -0.06
N ALA A 276 3.66 2.81 0.47
CA ALA A 276 4.26 1.74 -0.32
C ALA A 276 3.31 1.10 -1.35
N GLY A 277 2.07 0.79 -0.95
CA GLY A 277 1.06 0.23 -1.88
C GLY A 277 0.71 1.19 -3.01
N THR A 278 0.53 2.48 -2.71
CA THR A 278 0.22 3.50 -3.72
C THR A 278 1.37 3.63 -4.73
N LEU A 279 2.62 3.64 -4.26
CA LEU A 279 3.78 3.73 -5.16
C LEU A 279 3.87 2.53 -6.10
N SER A 280 3.62 1.33 -5.58
CA SER A 280 3.62 0.11 -6.39
C SER A 280 2.48 0.12 -7.41
N GLU A 281 1.30 0.63 -7.05
CA GLU A 281 0.19 0.82 -7.99
C GLU A 281 0.53 1.86 -9.07
N LEU A 282 1.13 3.00 -8.69
CA LEU A 282 1.57 4.03 -9.63
C LEU A 282 2.61 3.51 -10.64
N CYS A 283 3.55 2.69 -10.16
CA CYS A 283 4.52 2.04 -11.04
C CYS A 283 3.84 1.05 -11.99
N CYS A 284 2.98 0.17 -11.49
CA CYS A 284 2.26 -0.80 -12.32
C CYS A 284 1.32 -0.11 -13.34
N ALA A 285 0.66 0.96 -12.95
CA ALA A 285 -0.17 1.76 -13.86
C ALA A 285 0.64 2.70 -14.77
N GLY A 286 1.97 2.80 -14.61
CA GLY A 286 2.84 3.67 -15.40
C GLY A 286 2.48 5.15 -15.29
N MET A 287 2.19 5.64 -14.08
CA MET A 287 1.70 6.99 -13.86
C MET A 287 2.82 8.00 -13.66
N ALA A 288 2.74 9.15 -14.32
CA ALA A 288 3.48 10.33 -13.91
C ALA A 288 2.96 10.81 -12.56
N SER A 289 3.82 10.95 -11.56
CA SER A 289 3.38 11.26 -10.21
C SER A 289 4.24 12.29 -9.48
N ILE A 290 3.58 13.09 -8.63
CA ILE A 290 4.18 14.01 -7.65
C ILE A 290 3.88 13.44 -6.27
N LEU A 291 4.94 13.10 -5.55
CA LEU A 291 4.85 12.47 -4.24
C LEU A 291 5.10 13.49 -3.14
N ILE A 292 4.14 13.61 -2.23
CA ILE A 292 4.22 14.48 -1.05
C ILE A 292 4.17 13.57 0.19
N PRO A 293 5.34 13.08 0.67
CA PRO A 293 5.40 12.15 1.79
C PRO A 293 4.89 12.78 3.08
N SER A 294 4.30 11.96 3.97
CA SER A 294 3.91 12.38 5.30
C SER A 294 5.10 12.27 6.25
N PRO A 295 5.50 13.34 6.95
CA PRO A 295 6.58 13.28 7.94
C PRO A 295 6.14 12.61 9.25
N ASN A 296 4.83 12.35 9.42
CA ASN A 296 4.25 11.85 10.67
C ASN A 296 4.06 10.33 10.69
N VAL A 297 4.81 9.59 9.87
CA VAL A 297 4.79 8.12 9.81
C VAL A 297 5.97 7.53 10.57
N ALA A 298 5.86 6.23 10.93
CA ALA A 298 6.94 5.54 11.61
C ALA A 298 8.21 5.53 10.74
N GLU A 299 9.35 5.88 11.36
CA GLU A 299 10.68 5.79 10.71
C GLU A 299 10.80 6.58 9.39
N ASP A 300 9.93 7.58 9.21
CA ASP A 300 9.89 8.43 8.00
C ASP A 300 9.87 7.64 6.67
N HIS A 301 9.30 6.43 6.70
CA HIS A 301 9.34 5.51 5.57
C HIS A 301 8.74 6.11 4.28
N GLN A 302 7.78 7.06 4.37
CA GLN A 302 7.22 7.66 3.16
C GLN A 302 8.24 8.56 2.43
N THR A 303 9.08 9.30 3.17
CA THR A 303 10.14 10.09 2.55
C THR A 303 11.15 9.19 1.85
N HIS A 304 11.60 8.11 2.52
CA HIS A 304 12.50 7.14 1.90
C HIS A 304 11.90 6.48 0.64
N ASN A 305 10.63 6.11 0.69
CA ASN A 305 9.91 5.55 -0.46
C ASN A 305 9.84 6.55 -1.63
N ALA A 306 9.48 7.83 -1.36
CA ALA A 306 9.40 8.87 -2.38
C ALA A 306 10.75 9.14 -3.03
N LEU A 307 11.81 9.28 -2.23
CA LEU A 307 13.17 9.49 -2.72
C LEU A 307 13.65 8.33 -3.58
N SER A 308 13.36 7.09 -3.19
CA SER A 308 13.73 5.90 -3.98
C SER A 308 13.15 5.90 -5.40
N LEU A 309 11.94 6.45 -5.62
CA LEU A 309 11.36 6.62 -6.94
C LEU A 309 11.92 7.87 -7.65
N HIS A 310 12.08 8.96 -6.91
CA HIS A 310 12.59 10.22 -7.45
C HIS A 310 14.00 10.08 -8.04
N GLU A 311 14.92 9.47 -7.31
CA GLU A 311 16.30 9.23 -7.71
C GLU A 311 16.40 8.34 -8.97
N ARG A 312 15.36 7.55 -9.27
CA ARG A 312 15.27 6.71 -10.46
C ARG A 312 14.46 7.33 -11.59
N GLY A 313 14.05 8.60 -11.47
CA GLY A 313 13.26 9.30 -12.47
C GLY A 313 11.84 8.77 -12.64
N ALA A 314 11.31 8.05 -11.65
CA ALA A 314 9.97 7.44 -11.71
C ALA A 314 8.86 8.29 -11.09
N ALA A 315 9.23 9.32 -10.32
CA ALA A 315 8.30 10.26 -9.70
C ALA A 315 9.01 11.56 -9.33
N LEU A 316 8.23 12.61 -9.10
CA LEU A 316 8.74 13.82 -8.44
C LEU A 316 8.52 13.74 -6.93
N HIS A 317 9.44 14.28 -6.16
CA HIS A 317 9.33 14.43 -4.73
C HIS A 317 9.19 15.91 -4.35
N ILE A 318 8.14 16.25 -3.62
CA ILE A 318 7.98 17.56 -2.96
C ILE A 318 7.87 17.31 -1.45
N PRO A 319 8.78 17.87 -0.62
CA PRO A 319 8.63 17.82 0.83
C PRO A 319 7.30 18.43 1.28
N GLU A 320 6.64 17.85 2.29
CA GLU A 320 5.34 18.37 2.77
C GLU A 320 5.38 19.87 3.11
N SER A 321 6.49 20.35 3.67
CA SER A 321 6.69 21.78 4.01
C SER A 321 6.67 22.72 2.81
N GLN A 322 6.96 22.20 1.60
CA GLN A 322 6.99 22.96 0.36
C GLN A 322 5.73 22.75 -0.50
N ALA A 323 4.84 21.82 -0.11
CA ALA A 323 3.67 21.47 -0.91
C ALA A 323 2.80 22.67 -1.26
N PHE A 324 2.54 23.53 -0.27
CA PHE A 324 1.69 24.72 -0.45
C PHE A 324 2.25 25.74 -1.46
N THR A 325 3.56 25.89 -1.53
CA THR A 325 4.21 26.91 -2.38
C THR A 325 4.62 26.38 -3.74
N SER A 326 4.87 25.05 -3.87
CA SER A 326 5.49 24.50 -5.07
C SER A 326 4.55 23.66 -5.92
N LEU A 327 3.49 23.06 -5.33
CA LEU A 327 2.65 22.10 -6.03
C LEU A 327 1.98 22.67 -7.28
N ALA A 328 1.40 23.89 -7.17
CA ALA A 328 0.66 24.52 -8.26
C ALA A 328 1.53 24.63 -9.52
N GLN A 329 2.68 25.29 -9.38
CA GLN A 329 3.60 25.52 -10.49
C GLN A 329 4.20 24.21 -11.02
N THR A 330 4.57 23.27 -10.13
CA THR A 330 5.14 21.99 -10.55
C THR A 330 4.16 21.18 -11.42
N VAL A 331 2.87 21.16 -11.08
CA VAL A 331 1.85 20.49 -11.88
C VAL A 331 1.74 21.12 -13.27
N GLU A 332 1.65 22.46 -13.35
CA GLU A 332 1.56 23.17 -14.62
C GLU A 332 2.79 22.97 -15.51
N ASP A 333 3.99 23.05 -14.93
CA ASP A 333 5.26 22.84 -15.66
C ASP A 333 5.33 21.47 -16.30
N TYR A 334 4.82 20.44 -15.61
CA TYR A 334 4.82 19.08 -16.14
C TYR A 334 3.68 18.83 -17.14
N LEU A 335 2.49 19.39 -16.91
CA LEU A 335 1.39 19.28 -17.86
C LEU A 335 1.65 20.01 -19.19
N ALA A 336 2.42 21.10 -19.16
CA ALA A 336 2.86 21.84 -20.32
C ALA A 336 3.96 21.14 -21.14
N GLN A 337 4.62 20.10 -20.57
CA GLN A 337 5.79 19.44 -21.19
C GLN A 337 5.54 17.92 -21.28
N PRO A 338 4.90 17.43 -22.37
CA PRO A 338 4.55 16.01 -22.56
C PRO A 338 5.75 15.06 -22.43
N GLU A 339 6.93 15.48 -22.86
CA GLU A 339 8.17 14.70 -22.76
C GLU A 339 8.59 14.45 -21.30
N LYS A 340 8.36 15.41 -20.39
CA LYS A 340 8.63 15.23 -18.97
C LYS A 340 7.65 14.26 -18.32
N LEU A 341 6.36 14.35 -18.69
CA LEU A 341 5.36 13.38 -18.23
C LEU A 341 5.73 11.96 -18.70
N GLU A 342 6.11 11.81 -19.97
CA GLU A 342 6.47 10.50 -20.51
C GLU A 342 7.76 9.96 -19.89
N ALA A 343 8.72 10.79 -19.56
CA ALA A 343 9.91 10.39 -18.83
C ALA A 343 9.57 9.78 -17.45
N LEU A 344 8.67 10.44 -16.68
CA LEU A 344 8.19 9.92 -15.40
C LEU A 344 7.40 8.60 -15.56
N ARG A 345 6.53 8.53 -16.57
CA ARG A 345 5.76 7.30 -16.88
C ARG A 345 6.70 6.14 -17.22
N SER A 346 7.69 6.40 -18.06
CA SER A 346 8.70 5.40 -18.43
C SER A 346 9.51 4.93 -17.24
N GLY A 347 9.96 5.86 -16.37
CA GLY A 347 10.63 5.54 -15.12
C GLY A 347 9.75 4.69 -14.19
N ALA A 348 8.48 5.04 -14.04
CA ALA A 348 7.52 4.29 -13.24
C ALA A 348 7.32 2.87 -13.79
N ARG A 349 7.12 2.72 -15.11
CA ARG A 349 7.00 1.40 -15.77
C ARG A 349 8.25 0.53 -15.57
N ALA A 350 9.43 1.11 -15.63
CA ALA A 350 10.68 0.38 -15.42
C ALA A 350 10.82 -0.19 -14.00
N LEU A 351 10.09 0.38 -13.02
CA LEU A 351 10.06 -0.09 -11.63
C LEU A 351 8.83 -0.95 -11.31
N ALA A 352 7.95 -1.19 -12.28
CA ALA A 352 6.74 -1.98 -12.08
C ALA A 352 7.06 -3.44 -11.73
N GLN A 353 6.34 -3.99 -10.76
CA GLN A 353 6.42 -5.40 -10.35
C GLN A 353 5.01 -6.02 -10.39
N PRO A 354 4.42 -6.23 -11.58
CA PRO A 354 3.04 -6.69 -11.71
C PRO A 354 2.84 -8.12 -11.19
N ASN A 355 3.89 -8.93 -11.17
CA ASN A 355 3.86 -10.33 -10.73
C ASN A 355 4.19 -10.51 -9.24
N ALA A 356 4.33 -9.44 -8.46
CA ALA A 356 4.78 -9.51 -7.06
C ALA A 356 4.02 -10.53 -6.20
N ALA A 357 2.69 -10.60 -6.31
CA ALA A 357 1.89 -11.57 -5.56
C ALA A 357 2.22 -13.02 -5.99
N SER A 358 2.40 -13.24 -7.29
CA SER A 358 2.79 -14.52 -7.89
C SER A 358 4.16 -14.96 -7.39
N ASP A 359 5.16 -14.08 -7.47
CA ASP A 359 6.54 -14.35 -7.07
C ASP A 359 6.64 -14.66 -5.56
N ILE A 360 5.86 -13.95 -4.72
CA ILE A 360 5.78 -14.24 -3.29
C ILE A 360 5.22 -15.63 -3.04
N VAL A 361 4.18 -16.04 -3.78
CA VAL A 361 3.60 -17.38 -3.64
C VAL A 361 4.55 -18.45 -4.14
N ASP A 362 5.40 -18.18 -5.15
CA ASP A 362 6.46 -19.12 -5.57
C ASP A 362 7.46 -19.36 -4.44
N HIS A 363 7.94 -18.31 -3.76
CA HIS A 363 8.78 -18.46 -2.57
C HIS A 363 8.04 -19.16 -1.43
N LEU A 364 6.76 -18.90 -1.24
CA LEU A 364 5.95 -19.57 -0.24
C LEU A 364 5.87 -21.07 -0.50
N GLN A 365 5.74 -21.52 -1.76
CA GLN A 365 5.72 -22.94 -2.15
C GLN A 365 6.97 -23.71 -1.69
N THR A 366 8.12 -23.06 -1.63
CA THR A 366 9.36 -23.72 -1.19
C THR A 366 9.38 -24.05 0.31
N LEU A 367 8.45 -23.48 1.10
CA LEU A 367 8.44 -23.59 2.55
C LEU A 367 7.77 -24.88 3.05
N TRP A 368 6.97 -25.53 2.24
CA TRP A 368 6.36 -26.80 2.61
C TRP A 368 6.71 -27.88 1.58
N THR A 369 7.08 -29.03 2.09
CA THR A 369 7.19 -30.26 1.30
C THR A 369 5.78 -30.86 1.13
N TRP A 370 4.88 -30.15 0.45
CA TRP A 370 3.57 -30.69 0.14
C TRP A 370 3.71 -31.56 -1.10
N LYS A 371 3.63 -32.87 -0.91
CA LYS A 371 3.43 -33.79 -2.06
C LYS A 371 1.95 -33.70 -2.42
N ALA A 372 1.67 -33.12 -3.60
CA ALA A 372 0.36 -33.15 -4.23
C ALA A 372 -0.18 -34.56 -4.37
#